data_d3b6513e0e8d32a53fac0e7cd6cd53ee
#
_entry.id   d3b6513e0e8d32a53fac0e7cd6cd53ee
#
_cell.length_a   1.000
_cell.length_b   1.000
_cell.length_c   1.000
_cell.angle_alpha   90.00
_cell.angle_beta   90.00
_cell.angle_gamma   90.00
#
_symmetry.space_group_name_H-M   'P 1'
#
loop_
_entity.id
_entity.type
_entity.pdbx_description
1 polymer ?
#
loop_
_entity_poly.entity_id
_entity_poly.type
_entity_poly.pdbx_seq_one_letter_code
_entity_poly.pdbx_strand_id
1 'polypeptide(L)'
;GLDLNLPINFYNVTDLDYMIMEYFACPAATCNYEFDSLMIPFRCVATDIDSSKIVVFRDGDLAMAVRSSLTFPFFIKPIKVKDKLLFDGGIYDNFPVDIAKEEFNPDFLIGSKAVSNYSSPDEDDVVSQLQNMLMKKADFSLNSTQGVLIEINSGSENIFQFSKVPHYIDSGYAAASRTISVLKNKIGRKSDTVKLHKKRLQFLSDKTQMIIGEIQVKGVNPKQAQYFRNSIAR
;
A
#
# COMPACT_ATOMS: atom_id res chain seq x y z
N GLY A 1 27.40 -2.05 -28.33
CA GLY A 1 26.57 -1.25 -27.46
C GLY A 1 26.89 -1.60 -26.02
N LEU A 2 27.07 -0.62 -25.16
CA LEU A 2 27.10 -0.82 -23.70
C LEU A 2 25.69 -1.20 -23.28
N ASP A 3 25.43 -2.46 -22.98
CA ASP A 3 24.24 -2.89 -22.26
C ASP A 3 24.38 -2.41 -20.80
N LEU A 4 23.94 -1.17 -20.57
CA LEU A 4 23.80 -0.61 -19.23
C LEU A 4 22.58 -1.26 -18.56
N ASN A 5 22.78 -2.47 -18.04
CA ASN A 5 21.85 -3.07 -17.10
C ASN A 5 22.01 -2.37 -15.75
N LEU A 6 21.35 -1.23 -15.59
CA LEU A 6 21.20 -0.60 -14.28
C LEU A 6 20.46 -1.59 -13.35
N PRO A 7 20.91 -1.77 -12.11
CA PRO A 7 20.16 -2.57 -11.15
C PRO A 7 18.80 -1.93 -10.94
N ILE A 8 17.74 -2.66 -11.32
CA ILE A 8 16.35 -2.20 -11.25
C ILE A 8 15.70 -2.38 -9.87
N ASN A 9 16.45 -2.92 -8.90
CA ASN A 9 15.99 -3.14 -7.54
C ASN A 9 17.20 -3.10 -6.60
N PHE A 10 17.20 -2.12 -5.70
CA PHE A 10 18.25 -2.00 -4.68
C PHE A 10 17.98 -2.93 -3.48
N TYR A 11 16.74 -3.36 -3.28
CA TYR A 11 16.34 -4.20 -2.15
C TYR A 11 15.78 -5.55 -2.59
N ASN A 12 16.25 -6.61 -1.92
CA ASN A 12 15.58 -7.89 -1.99
C ASN A 12 14.33 -7.84 -1.11
N VAL A 13 13.17 -7.99 -1.72
CA VAL A 13 11.86 -7.88 -1.05
C VAL A 13 11.19 -9.22 -0.81
N THR A 14 11.92 -10.33 -0.89
CA THR A 14 11.35 -11.68 -0.72
C THR A 14 10.64 -11.82 0.63
N ASP A 15 11.26 -11.35 1.71
CA ASP A 15 10.67 -11.41 3.05
C ASP A 15 9.44 -10.51 3.16
N LEU A 16 9.46 -9.33 2.53
CA LEU A 16 8.32 -8.43 2.44
C LEU A 16 7.18 -9.07 1.65
N ASP A 17 7.48 -9.69 0.50
CA ASP A 17 6.48 -10.36 -0.33
C ASP A 17 5.83 -11.52 0.43
N TYR A 18 6.63 -12.30 1.16
CA TYR A 18 6.12 -13.37 2.02
C TYR A 18 5.22 -12.83 3.14
N MET A 19 5.65 -11.79 3.84
CA MET A 19 4.88 -11.15 4.91
C MET A 19 3.55 -10.59 4.37
N ILE A 20 3.56 -9.92 3.23
CA ILE A 20 2.35 -9.41 2.57
C ILE A 20 1.39 -10.56 2.26
N MET A 21 1.89 -11.64 1.68
CA MET A 21 1.10 -12.84 1.40
C MET A 21 0.50 -13.41 2.69
N GLU A 22 1.28 -13.57 3.74
CA GLU A 22 0.85 -14.12 5.04
C GLU A 22 -0.29 -13.29 5.66
N TYR A 23 -0.19 -11.96 5.62
CA TYR A 23 -1.21 -11.09 6.20
C TYR A 23 -2.48 -10.96 5.37
N PHE A 24 -2.38 -10.99 4.04
CA PHE A 24 -3.47 -10.60 3.16
C PHE A 24 -4.14 -11.76 2.40
N ALA A 25 -3.50 -12.91 2.24
CA ALA A 25 -4.07 -14.01 1.49
C ALA A 25 -5.34 -14.58 2.14
N CYS A 26 -5.31 -14.84 3.46
CA CYS A 26 -6.48 -15.38 4.16
C CYS A 26 -7.65 -14.39 4.22
N PRO A 27 -7.48 -13.10 4.57
CA PRO A 27 -8.56 -12.12 4.46
C PRO A 27 -9.17 -12.02 3.06
N ALA A 28 -8.35 -12.05 2.01
CA ALA A 28 -8.83 -12.02 0.64
C ALA A 28 -9.71 -13.24 0.30
N ALA A 29 -9.25 -14.43 0.66
CA ALA A 29 -10.01 -15.68 0.44
C ALA A 29 -11.32 -15.70 1.24
N THR A 30 -11.31 -15.23 2.50
CA THR A 30 -12.52 -15.14 3.35
C THR A 30 -13.58 -14.23 2.74
N CYS A 31 -13.18 -13.22 1.98
CA CYS A 31 -14.07 -12.27 1.30
C CYS A 31 -14.37 -12.65 -0.16
N ASN A 32 -14.02 -13.85 -0.59
CA ASN A 32 -14.12 -14.26 -2.00
C ASN A 32 -13.42 -13.27 -2.96
N TYR A 33 -12.31 -12.68 -2.51
CA TYR A 33 -11.51 -11.71 -3.25
C TYR A 33 -12.24 -10.40 -3.59
N GLU A 34 -13.36 -10.10 -2.94
CA GLU A 34 -14.13 -8.86 -3.09
C GLU A 34 -13.77 -7.90 -1.95
N PHE A 35 -13.12 -6.77 -2.25
CA PHE A 35 -12.60 -5.87 -1.21
C PHE A 35 -13.70 -5.10 -0.46
N ASP A 36 -14.91 -5.04 -1.02
CA ASP A 36 -16.08 -4.49 -0.33
C ASP A 36 -16.60 -5.42 0.78
N SER A 37 -16.30 -6.70 0.68
CA SER A 37 -16.66 -7.72 1.67
C SER A 37 -15.67 -7.86 2.81
N LEU A 38 -14.54 -7.15 2.77
CA LEU A 38 -13.63 -7.04 3.91
C LEU A 38 -14.34 -6.43 5.13
N MET A 39 -13.84 -6.68 6.32
CA MET A 39 -14.40 -6.10 7.54
C MET A 39 -14.55 -4.57 7.47
N ILE A 40 -13.62 -3.91 6.79
CA ILE A 40 -13.67 -2.52 6.36
C ILE A 40 -13.44 -2.54 4.85
N PRO A 41 -14.38 -2.03 4.03
CA PRO A 41 -14.18 -1.93 2.59
C PRO A 41 -12.88 -1.22 2.26
N PHE A 42 -12.15 -1.74 1.27
CA PHE A 42 -10.79 -1.30 1.00
C PHE A 42 -10.57 -1.01 -0.49
N ARG A 43 -9.74 -0.02 -0.76
CA ARG A 43 -9.18 0.28 -2.08
C ARG A 43 -7.70 0.55 -1.93
N CYS A 44 -6.92 0.17 -2.92
CA CYS A 44 -5.57 0.69 -3.09
C CYS A 44 -5.31 1.03 -4.55
N VAL A 45 -4.33 1.86 -4.77
CA VAL A 45 -3.98 2.38 -6.09
C VAL A 45 -2.57 1.97 -6.48
N ALA A 46 -2.39 1.68 -7.76
CA ALA A 46 -1.10 1.49 -8.36
C ALA A 46 -1.02 2.27 -9.67
N THR A 47 0.17 2.41 -10.22
CA THR A 47 0.42 3.06 -11.50
C THR A 47 0.75 2.02 -12.55
N ASP A 48 -0.03 1.98 -13.63
CA ASP A 48 0.29 1.27 -14.86
C ASP A 48 1.20 2.18 -15.70
N ILE A 49 2.48 1.84 -15.75
CA ILE A 49 3.48 2.70 -16.41
C ILE A 49 3.33 2.69 -17.93
N ASP A 50 2.85 1.58 -18.51
CA ASP A 50 2.70 1.45 -19.95
C ASP A 50 1.59 2.36 -20.49
N SER A 51 0.47 2.42 -19.78
CA SER A 51 -0.68 3.25 -20.16
C SER A 51 -0.67 4.64 -19.50
N SER A 52 0.27 4.91 -18.60
CA SER A 52 0.34 6.14 -17.80
C SER A 52 -0.96 6.43 -17.04
N LYS A 53 -1.57 5.39 -16.46
CA LYS A 53 -2.86 5.47 -15.75
C LYS A 53 -2.78 4.91 -14.35
N ILE A 54 -3.66 5.45 -13.49
CA ILE A 54 -3.92 4.88 -12.19
C ILE A 54 -4.75 3.61 -12.35
N VAL A 55 -4.39 2.58 -11.60
CA VAL A 55 -5.15 1.33 -11.43
C VAL A 55 -5.70 1.32 -10.03
N VAL A 56 -7.02 1.26 -9.90
CA VAL A 56 -7.72 1.14 -8.62
C VAL A 56 -8.10 -0.32 -8.42
N PHE A 57 -7.58 -0.95 -7.37
CA PHE A 57 -7.92 -2.31 -7.01
C PHE A 57 -9.17 -2.34 -6.13
N ARG A 58 -10.16 -3.10 -6.55
CA ARG A 58 -11.47 -3.31 -5.89
C ARG A 58 -11.71 -4.76 -5.53
N ASP A 59 -11.02 -5.65 -6.20
CA ASP A 59 -11.15 -7.10 -6.14
C ASP A 59 -9.84 -7.80 -6.48
N GLY A 60 -9.82 -9.13 -6.34
CA GLY A 60 -8.71 -9.98 -6.71
C GLY A 60 -7.76 -10.29 -5.57
N ASP A 61 -6.53 -10.62 -5.90
CA ASP A 61 -5.49 -10.94 -4.91
C ASP A 61 -5.07 -9.67 -4.15
N LEU A 62 -5.52 -9.57 -2.89
CA LEU A 62 -5.23 -8.43 -2.03
C LEU A 62 -3.73 -8.27 -1.75
N ALA A 63 -2.99 -9.39 -1.64
CA ALA A 63 -1.55 -9.34 -1.45
C ALA A 63 -0.86 -8.72 -2.67
N MET A 64 -1.25 -9.12 -3.88
CA MET A 64 -0.74 -8.55 -5.13
C MET A 64 -1.13 -7.08 -5.30
N ALA A 65 -2.35 -6.70 -4.91
CA ALA A 65 -2.81 -5.32 -4.95
C ALA A 65 -1.98 -4.41 -4.03
N VAL A 66 -1.80 -4.81 -2.77
CA VAL A 66 -0.97 -4.09 -1.80
C VAL A 66 0.49 -4.05 -2.25
N ARG A 67 1.01 -5.17 -2.75
CA ARG A 67 2.38 -5.25 -3.26
C ARG A 67 2.62 -4.32 -4.45
N SER A 68 1.64 -4.20 -5.36
CA SER A 68 1.71 -3.24 -6.47
C SER A 68 1.81 -1.81 -5.96
N SER A 69 0.95 -1.46 -5.00
CA SER A 69 0.88 -0.13 -4.39
C SER A 69 2.15 0.26 -3.61
N LEU A 70 2.95 -0.72 -3.16
CA LEU A 70 4.22 -0.51 -2.45
C LEU A 70 5.45 -0.52 -3.38
N THR A 71 5.26 -0.71 -4.67
CA THR A 71 6.38 -0.85 -5.63
C THR A 71 7.01 0.50 -5.96
N PHE A 72 7.84 1.00 -5.06
CA PHE A 72 8.55 2.26 -5.26
C PHE A 72 9.59 2.13 -6.38
N PRO A 73 9.58 3.02 -7.38
CA PRO A 73 10.48 2.96 -8.53
C PRO A 73 11.95 2.91 -8.11
N PHE A 74 12.75 2.13 -8.83
CA PHE A 74 14.20 1.90 -8.65
C PHE A 74 14.57 1.10 -7.40
N PHE A 75 13.79 1.14 -6.33
CA PHE A 75 14.11 0.46 -5.07
C PHE A 75 13.50 -0.94 -5.00
N ILE A 76 12.29 -1.10 -5.50
CA ILE A 76 11.53 -2.34 -5.43
C ILE A 76 11.23 -2.82 -6.85
N LYS A 77 11.52 -4.11 -7.11
CA LYS A 77 11.23 -4.72 -8.41
C LYS A 77 9.72 -4.66 -8.69
N PRO A 78 9.31 -4.12 -9.86
CA PRO A 78 7.92 -4.09 -10.25
C PRO A 78 7.35 -5.49 -10.45
N ILE A 79 6.05 -5.63 -10.25
CA ILE A 79 5.33 -6.86 -10.49
C ILE A 79 4.39 -6.71 -11.67
N LYS A 80 4.13 -7.84 -12.32
CA LYS A 80 3.22 -7.90 -13.46
C LYS A 80 1.89 -8.51 -13.02
N VAL A 81 0.82 -7.72 -13.12
CA VAL A 81 -0.54 -8.15 -12.79
C VAL A 81 -1.42 -8.01 -14.02
N LYS A 82 -2.04 -9.10 -14.48
CA LYS A 82 -2.87 -9.12 -15.70
C LYS A 82 -2.15 -8.43 -16.89
N ASP A 83 -0.89 -8.80 -17.12
CA ASP A 83 0.01 -8.27 -18.17
C ASP A 83 0.40 -6.79 -18.04
N LYS A 84 -0.01 -6.09 -17.01
CA LYS A 84 0.38 -4.72 -16.70
C LYS A 84 1.57 -4.68 -15.76
N LEU A 85 2.56 -3.86 -16.08
CA LEU A 85 3.69 -3.61 -15.19
C LEU A 85 3.32 -2.49 -14.22
N LEU A 86 3.17 -2.85 -12.94
CA LEU A 86 2.64 -1.96 -11.94
C LEU A 86 3.71 -1.45 -10.97
N PHE A 87 3.57 -0.18 -10.64
CA PHE A 87 4.36 0.56 -9.67
C PHE A 87 3.47 1.24 -8.62
N ASP A 88 4.10 1.87 -7.63
CA ASP A 88 3.46 2.66 -6.59
C ASP A 88 2.44 3.67 -7.17
N GLY A 89 1.26 3.71 -6.57
CA GLY A 89 0.22 4.66 -6.97
C GLY A 89 0.62 6.11 -6.74
N GLY A 90 1.51 6.36 -5.79
CA GLY A 90 2.05 7.69 -5.49
C GLY A 90 2.80 8.35 -6.64
N ILE A 91 3.14 7.63 -7.71
CA ILE A 91 3.69 8.24 -8.92
C ILE A 91 2.69 9.24 -9.51
N TYR A 92 1.41 8.91 -9.57
CA TYR A 92 0.39 9.76 -10.18
C TYR A 92 -0.60 10.34 -9.18
N ASP A 93 -0.89 9.65 -8.08
CA ASP A 93 -1.80 10.10 -7.04
C ASP A 93 -1.40 9.55 -5.66
N ASN A 94 -0.62 10.34 -4.95
CA ASN A 94 -0.14 9.98 -3.61
C ASN A 94 -1.15 10.33 -2.49
N PHE A 95 -2.29 10.91 -2.84
CA PHE A 95 -3.36 11.25 -1.90
C PHE A 95 -4.74 11.15 -2.58
N PRO A 96 -5.25 9.93 -2.83
CA PRO A 96 -6.35 9.65 -3.75
C PRO A 96 -7.72 9.99 -3.16
N VAL A 97 -7.96 11.27 -2.86
CA VAL A 97 -9.20 11.79 -2.28
C VAL A 97 -10.38 11.62 -3.24
N ASP A 98 -10.17 11.89 -4.52
CA ASP A 98 -11.24 11.81 -5.50
C ASP A 98 -11.67 10.35 -5.71
N ILE A 99 -10.72 9.42 -5.74
CA ILE A 99 -11.01 7.98 -5.77
C ILE A 99 -11.80 7.57 -4.52
N ALA A 100 -11.41 8.05 -3.33
CA ALA A 100 -12.14 7.75 -2.10
C ALA A 100 -13.58 8.29 -2.12
N LYS A 101 -13.81 9.47 -2.71
CA LYS A 101 -15.15 10.04 -2.89
C LYS A 101 -15.99 9.23 -3.88
N GLU A 102 -15.42 8.89 -5.02
CA GLU A 102 -16.11 8.13 -6.07
C GLU A 102 -16.48 6.71 -5.61
N GLU A 103 -15.55 6.03 -4.94
CA GLU A 103 -15.72 4.63 -4.55
C GLU A 103 -16.60 4.42 -3.32
N PHE A 104 -16.57 5.34 -2.37
CA PHE A 104 -17.23 5.15 -1.08
C PHE A 104 -18.33 6.16 -0.79
N ASN A 105 -18.43 7.25 -1.56
CA ASN A 105 -19.36 8.36 -1.31
C ASN A 105 -19.47 8.73 0.18
N PRO A 106 -18.35 9.05 0.86
CA PRO A 106 -18.32 9.23 2.30
C PRO A 106 -18.93 10.56 2.73
N ASP A 107 -19.63 10.58 3.86
CA ASP A 107 -20.10 11.82 4.49
C ASP A 107 -18.96 12.67 5.05
N PHE A 108 -17.85 12.01 5.42
CA PHE A 108 -16.70 12.69 6.01
C PHE A 108 -15.40 11.93 5.72
N LEU A 109 -14.36 12.69 5.36
CA LEU A 109 -13.04 12.16 5.02
C LEU A 109 -12.04 12.41 6.15
N ILE A 110 -11.20 11.42 6.42
CA ILE A 110 -10.03 11.59 7.27
C ILE A 110 -8.81 11.29 6.42
N GLY A 111 -8.05 12.32 6.08
CA GLY A 111 -6.78 12.21 5.36
C GLY A 111 -5.62 12.07 6.34
N SER A 112 -4.69 11.16 6.06
CA SER A 112 -3.43 11.03 6.80
C SER A 112 -2.28 11.34 5.86
N LYS A 113 -1.56 12.43 6.11
CA LYS A 113 -0.41 12.88 5.33
C LYS A 113 0.86 12.60 6.11
N ALA A 114 1.58 11.56 5.70
CA ALA A 114 2.84 11.15 6.32
C ALA A 114 4.08 11.69 5.59
N VAL A 115 3.92 12.18 4.37
CA VAL A 115 5.00 12.72 3.53
C VAL A 115 4.57 14.03 2.89
N SER A 116 5.54 14.88 2.57
CA SER A 116 5.31 16.10 1.77
C SER A 116 5.60 15.83 0.29
N ASN A 117 5.21 16.76 -0.57
CA ASN A 117 5.70 16.75 -1.94
C ASN A 117 7.22 16.92 -1.96
N TYR A 118 7.88 16.28 -2.91
CA TYR A 118 9.32 16.38 -3.06
C TYR A 118 9.76 17.86 -3.19
N SER A 119 10.84 18.19 -2.52
CA SER A 119 11.53 19.47 -2.70
C SER A 119 12.14 19.55 -4.11
N SER A 120 12.67 20.73 -4.46
CA SER A 120 13.47 20.86 -5.69
C SER A 120 14.61 19.84 -5.68
N PRO A 121 14.87 19.16 -6.82
CA PRO A 121 15.90 18.13 -6.89
C PRO A 121 17.29 18.75 -6.64
N ASP A 122 18.15 18.00 -5.97
CA ASP A 122 19.55 18.31 -5.81
C ASP A 122 20.29 17.99 -7.13
N GLU A 123 21.23 18.85 -7.53
CA GLU A 123 22.00 18.68 -8.76
C GLU A 123 22.93 17.45 -8.73
N ASP A 124 23.34 17.03 -7.54
CA ASP A 124 24.23 15.89 -7.31
C ASP A 124 23.46 14.59 -6.97
N ASP A 125 22.12 14.64 -6.81
CA ASP A 125 21.29 13.48 -6.47
C ASP A 125 20.38 13.04 -7.63
N VAL A 126 20.90 12.12 -8.44
CA VAL A 126 20.17 11.54 -9.60
C VAL A 126 18.84 10.91 -9.19
N VAL A 127 18.76 10.29 -8.01
CA VAL A 127 17.52 9.66 -7.52
C VAL A 127 16.46 10.72 -7.26
N SER A 128 16.83 11.79 -6.58
CA SER A 128 15.96 12.95 -6.33
C SER A 128 15.48 13.58 -7.65
N GLN A 129 16.37 13.71 -8.63
CA GLN A 129 15.99 14.20 -9.98
C GLN A 129 14.98 13.30 -10.65
N LEU A 130 15.22 11.98 -10.68
CA LEU A 130 14.30 11.01 -11.28
C LEU A 130 12.95 10.98 -10.56
N GLN A 131 12.94 11.05 -9.23
CA GLN A 131 11.69 11.14 -8.45
C GLN A 131 10.87 12.36 -8.84
N ASN A 132 11.51 13.54 -8.91
CA ASN A 132 10.84 14.77 -9.33
C ASN A 132 10.32 14.73 -10.78
N MET A 133 10.97 13.98 -11.66
CA MET A 133 10.53 13.81 -13.05
C MET A 133 9.36 12.86 -13.18
N LEU A 134 9.28 11.82 -12.35
CA LEU A 134 8.30 10.74 -12.48
C LEU A 134 7.06 10.99 -11.62
N MET A 135 7.23 11.53 -10.42
CA MET A 135 6.14 11.64 -9.46
C MET A 135 5.41 12.97 -9.57
N LYS A 136 4.10 12.88 -9.71
CA LYS A 136 3.25 14.08 -9.68
C LYS A 136 3.16 14.62 -8.26
N LYS A 137 3.12 15.94 -8.14
CA LYS A 137 2.83 16.59 -6.85
C LYS A 137 1.41 16.23 -6.43
N ALA A 138 1.27 15.69 -5.22
CA ALA A 138 -0.02 15.39 -4.64
C ALA A 138 -0.73 16.67 -4.19
N ASP A 139 -2.04 16.74 -4.39
CA ASP A 139 -2.90 17.75 -3.76
C ASP A 139 -3.41 17.18 -2.43
N PHE A 140 -2.85 17.66 -1.34
CA PHE A 140 -3.26 17.28 0.02
C PHE A 140 -4.43 18.12 0.55
N SER A 141 -5.09 18.91 -0.28
CA SER A 141 -6.20 19.74 0.17
C SER A 141 -7.44 18.89 0.49
N LEU A 142 -8.03 19.14 1.64
CA LEU A 142 -9.33 18.64 2.03
C LEU A 142 -10.21 19.83 2.42
N ASN A 143 -11.42 19.89 1.86
CA ASN A 143 -12.39 20.88 2.29
C ASN A 143 -12.75 20.63 3.76
N SER A 144 -12.57 21.64 4.62
CA SER A 144 -12.78 21.55 6.07
C SER A 144 -14.22 21.20 6.48
N THR A 145 -15.20 21.35 5.59
CA THR A 145 -16.59 20.92 5.80
C THR A 145 -16.78 19.43 5.54
N GLN A 146 -15.97 18.84 4.66
CA GLN A 146 -16.07 17.46 4.21
C GLN A 146 -15.01 16.53 4.80
N GLY A 147 -14.00 17.10 5.46
CA GLY A 147 -12.92 16.25 5.97
C GLY A 147 -11.94 16.97 6.90
N VAL A 148 -11.01 16.20 7.41
CA VAL A 148 -9.87 16.67 8.20
C VAL A 148 -8.60 16.02 7.72
N LEU A 149 -7.53 16.81 7.62
CA LEU A 149 -6.19 16.33 7.31
C LEU A 149 -5.40 16.17 8.62
N ILE A 150 -4.85 14.99 8.84
CA ILE A 150 -3.90 14.72 9.91
C ILE A 150 -2.51 14.82 9.30
N GLU A 151 -1.81 15.92 9.57
CA GLU A 151 -0.45 16.12 9.12
C GLU A 151 0.54 15.58 10.14
N ILE A 152 1.37 14.65 9.68
CA ILE A 152 2.41 14.01 10.49
C ILE A 152 3.73 14.70 10.15
N ASN A 153 4.29 15.41 11.10
CA ASN A 153 5.61 16.00 10.94
C ASN A 153 6.67 14.99 11.43
N SER A 154 7.26 14.26 10.52
CA SER A 154 8.25 13.24 10.80
C SER A 154 9.71 13.75 10.74
N GLY A 155 9.91 15.02 10.41
CA GLY A 155 11.24 15.59 10.19
C GLY A 155 11.80 15.29 8.79
N SER A 156 13.10 15.08 8.66
CA SER A 156 13.74 14.79 7.37
C SER A 156 13.24 13.46 6.80
N GLU A 157 12.64 13.53 5.62
CA GLU A 157 11.87 12.45 5.00
C GLU A 157 12.76 11.46 4.24
N ASN A 158 13.63 10.76 4.94
CA ASN A 158 14.27 9.60 4.33
C ASN A 158 13.45 8.34 4.66
N ILE A 159 12.62 7.91 3.72
CA ILE A 159 11.72 6.74 3.84
C ILE A 159 12.45 5.41 4.12
N PHE A 160 13.76 5.36 3.95
CA PHE A 160 14.59 4.18 4.22
C PHE A 160 15.29 4.19 5.58
N GLN A 161 15.03 5.18 6.43
CA GLN A 161 15.55 5.22 7.80
C GLN A 161 14.70 4.38 8.75
N PHE A 162 14.73 3.07 8.60
CA PHE A 162 13.95 2.15 9.44
C PHE A 162 14.27 2.24 10.94
N SER A 163 15.46 2.71 11.32
CA SER A 163 15.81 2.97 12.72
C SER A 163 14.94 4.04 13.38
N LYS A 164 14.30 4.91 12.60
CA LYS A 164 13.39 5.96 13.09
C LYS A 164 11.92 5.55 13.17
N VAL A 165 11.57 4.31 12.85
CA VAL A 165 10.18 3.83 12.90
C VAL A 165 9.48 4.13 14.23
N PRO A 166 10.07 3.91 15.41
CA PRO A 166 9.43 4.28 16.68
C PRO A 166 9.06 5.78 16.74
N HIS A 167 9.97 6.64 16.31
CA HIS A 167 9.74 8.09 16.26
C HIS A 167 8.58 8.45 15.30
N TYR A 168 8.49 7.78 14.15
CA TYR A 168 7.40 8.02 13.18
C TYR A 168 6.06 7.58 13.75
N ILE A 169 6.01 6.46 14.48
CA ILE A 169 4.80 5.98 15.18
C ILE A 169 4.36 7.02 16.22
N ASP A 170 5.25 7.50 17.05
CA ASP A 170 4.95 8.51 18.09
C ASP A 170 4.48 9.82 17.48
N SER A 171 5.10 10.26 16.40
CA SER A 171 4.71 11.47 15.66
C SER A 171 3.31 11.36 15.08
N GLY A 172 2.98 10.20 14.48
CA GLY A 172 1.64 9.91 13.95
C GLY A 172 0.59 9.88 15.06
N TYR A 173 0.89 9.23 16.18
CA TYR A 173 -0.01 9.17 17.34
C TYR A 173 -0.27 10.59 17.91
N ALA A 174 0.77 11.39 18.07
CA ALA A 174 0.65 12.76 18.55
C ALA A 174 -0.17 13.65 17.60
N ALA A 175 0.04 13.53 16.28
CA ALA A 175 -0.73 14.25 15.27
C ALA A 175 -2.23 13.87 15.31
N ALA A 176 -2.53 12.58 15.34
CA ALA A 176 -3.90 12.09 15.45
C ALA A 176 -4.56 12.53 16.76
N SER A 177 -3.84 12.48 17.87
CA SER A 177 -4.34 12.89 19.19
C SER A 177 -4.74 14.36 19.25
N ARG A 178 -3.99 15.25 18.59
CA ARG A 178 -4.35 16.68 18.47
C ARG A 178 -5.64 16.90 17.68
N THR A 179 -5.97 16.00 16.76
CA THR A 179 -7.13 16.12 15.87
C THR A 179 -8.39 15.48 16.45
N ILE A 180 -8.27 14.69 17.52
CA ILE A 180 -9.38 13.89 18.08
C ILE A 180 -10.59 14.76 18.53
N SER A 181 -10.36 15.93 19.09
CA SER A 181 -11.45 16.85 19.50
C SER A 181 -12.25 17.34 18.30
N VAL A 182 -11.57 17.68 17.22
CA VAL A 182 -12.20 18.10 15.97
C VAL A 182 -13.02 16.96 15.39
N LEU A 183 -12.46 15.75 15.35
CA LEU A 183 -13.16 14.55 14.88
C LEU A 183 -14.42 14.25 15.69
N LYS A 184 -14.34 14.29 17.02
CA LYS A 184 -15.48 14.06 17.89
C LYS A 184 -16.61 15.08 17.71
N ASN A 185 -16.28 16.31 17.36
CA ASN A 185 -17.27 17.36 17.11
C ASN A 185 -17.92 17.23 15.72
N LYS A 186 -17.20 16.71 14.75
CA LYS A 186 -17.66 16.55 13.37
C LYS A 186 -18.37 15.22 13.12
N ILE A 187 -17.93 14.15 13.77
CA ILE A 187 -18.48 12.80 13.61
C ILE A 187 -19.43 12.52 14.77
N GLY A 188 -20.72 12.85 14.57
CA GLY A 188 -21.77 12.59 15.57
C GLY A 188 -22.17 11.12 15.69
N ARG A 189 -21.86 10.30 14.68
CA ARG A 189 -22.20 8.88 14.64
C ARG A 189 -21.34 8.09 15.62
N LYS A 190 -21.98 7.40 16.56
CA LYS A 190 -21.32 6.46 17.47
C LYS A 190 -21.56 5.04 17.00
N SER A 191 -20.49 4.26 16.89
CA SER A 191 -20.60 2.82 16.64
C SER A 191 -20.85 2.10 17.97
N ASP A 192 -21.74 1.11 17.93
CA ASP A 192 -21.88 0.16 19.03
C ASP A 192 -20.62 -0.72 19.10
N THR A 193 -19.84 -0.51 20.14
CA THR A 193 -18.54 -1.20 20.33
C THR A 193 -18.71 -2.71 20.51
N VAL A 194 -19.81 -3.16 21.13
CA VAL A 194 -20.11 -4.59 21.33
C VAL A 194 -20.43 -5.23 19.97
N LYS A 195 -21.25 -4.58 19.17
CA LYS A 195 -21.60 -5.06 17.83
C LYS A 195 -20.37 -5.11 16.90
N LEU A 196 -19.53 -4.08 16.98
CA LEU A 196 -18.28 -4.03 16.21
C LEU A 196 -17.31 -5.13 16.63
N HIS A 197 -17.17 -5.36 17.93
CA HIS A 197 -16.32 -6.42 18.46
C HIS A 197 -16.82 -7.81 18.03
N LYS A 198 -18.13 -8.06 18.10
CA LYS A 198 -18.74 -9.29 17.62
C LYS A 198 -18.49 -9.52 16.12
N LYS A 199 -18.68 -8.48 15.30
CA LYS A 199 -18.38 -8.54 13.85
C LYS A 199 -16.91 -8.89 13.59
N ARG A 200 -15.99 -8.31 14.37
CA ARG A 200 -14.55 -8.60 14.28
C ARG A 200 -14.23 -10.05 14.65
N LEU A 201 -14.78 -10.55 15.75
CA LEU A 201 -14.59 -11.94 16.16
C LEU A 201 -15.14 -12.92 15.14
N GLN A 202 -16.29 -12.65 14.57
CA GLN A 202 -16.88 -13.47 13.51
C GLN A 202 -15.98 -13.48 12.27
N PHE A 203 -15.52 -12.33 11.79
CA PHE A 203 -14.60 -12.24 10.66
C PHE A 203 -13.29 -13.02 10.90
N LEU A 204 -12.78 -12.98 12.13
CA LEU A 204 -11.58 -13.73 12.51
C LEU A 204 -11.83 -15.24 12.62
N SER A 205 -13.03 -15.66 13.06
CA SER A 205 -13.41 -17.08 13.14
C SER A 205 -13.62 -17.71 11.77
N ASP A 206 -14.09 -16.92 10.81
CA ASP A 206 -14.31 -17.34 9.43
C ASP A 206 -12.99 -17.35 8.61
N LYS A 207 -11.89 -16.97 9.24
CA LYS A 207 -10.59 -16.92 8.58
C LYS A 207 -10.15 -18.32 8.11
N THR A 208 -10.04 -18.47 6.81
CA THR A 208 -9.49 -19.68 6.18
C THR A 208 -8.02 -19.87 6.57
N GLN A 209 -7.61 -21.11 6.77
CA GLN A 209 -6.20 -21.42 6.91
C GLN A 209 -5.51 -21.37 5.56
N MET A 210 -4.32 -20.77 5.53
CA MET A 210 -3.49 -20.80 4.33
C MET A 210 -2.93 -22.22 4.16
N ILE A 211 -3.33 -22.90 3.09
CA ILE A 211 -2.84 -24.23 2.71
C ILE A 211 -2.15 -24.09 1.36
N ILE A 212 -0.87 -24.49 1.31
CA ILE A 212 -0.13 -24.52 0.06
C ILE A 212 -0.60 -25.73 -0.74
N GLY A 213 -1.40 -25.52 -1.79
CA GLY A 213 -1.92 -26.60 -2.64
C GLY A 213 -0.93 -27.04 -3.71
N GLU A 214 -0.25 -26.11 -4.36
CA GLU A 214 0.70 -26.39 -5.43
C GLU A 214 1.85 -25.38 -5.40
N ILE A 215 3.06 -25.85 -5.67
CA ILE A 215 4.26 -25.01 -5.79
C ILE A 215 4.73 -25.06 -7.26
N GLN A 216 4.56 -23.96 -7.95
CA GLN A 216 5.08 -23.77 -9.32
C GLN A 216 6.40 -23.01 -9.29
N VAL A 217 7.46 -23.64 -9.79
CA VAL A 217 8.79 -23.03 -9.88
C VAL A 217 9.08 -22.73 -11.35
N LYS A 218 9.32 -21.45 -11.67
CA LYS A 218 9.59 -20.96 -13.02
C LYS A 218 10.99 -20.32 -13.09
N GLY A 219 11.57 -20.29 -14.28
CA GLY A 219 12.85 -19.62 -14.51
C GLY A 219 14.09 -20.42 -14.11
N VAL A 220 13.93 -21.70 -13.79
CA VAL A 220 15.01 -22.62 -13.43
C VAL A 220 14.87 -23.94 -14.19
N ASN A 221 15.93 -24.76 -14.22
CA ASN A 221 15.87 -26.07 -14.88
C ASN A 221 15.04 -27.08 -14.04
N PRO A 222 14.58 -28.20 -14.62
CA PRO A 222 13.71 -29.17 -13.94
C PRO A 222 14.29 -29.74 -12.64
N LYS A 223 15.59 -29.97 -12.55
CA LYS A 223 16.26 -30.50 -11.35
C LYS A 223 16.24 -29.46 -10.21
N GLN A 224 16.51 -28.20 -10.53
CA GLN A 224 16.39 -27.09 -9.59
C GLN A 224 14.95 -26.88 -9.14
N ALA A 225 13.99 -26.94 -10.06
CA ALA A 225 12.56 -26.83 -9.73
C ALA A 225 12.14 -27.93 -8.74
N GLN A 226 12.58 -29.16 -8.96
CA GLN A 226 12.31 -30.27 -8.05
C GLN A 226 12.95 -30.10 -6.67
N TYR A 227 14.18 -29.58 -6.63
CA TYR A 227 14.86 -29.26 -5.36
C TYR A 227 14.08 -28.23 -4.56
N PHE A 228 13.65 -27.14 -5.18
CA PHE A 228 12.85 -26.09 -4.52
C PHE A 228 11.52 -26.62 -4.00
N ARG A 229 10.76 -27.39 -4.80
CA ARG A 229 9.51 -28.01 -4.35
C ARG A 229 9.71 -28.87 -3.10
N ASN A 230 10.74 -29.71 -3.10
CA ASN A 230 11.05 -30.59 -1.98
C ASN A 230 11.51 -29.83 -0.73
N SER A 231 12.13 -28.66 -0.90
CA SER A 231 12.61 -27.82 0.23
C SER A 231 11.47 -27.05 0.90
N ILE A 232 10.44 -26.67 0.15
CA ILE A 232 9.28 -25.92 0.66
C ILE A 232 8.20 -26.85 1.24
N ALA A 233 8.12 -28.09 0.75
CA ALA A 233 7.14 -29.09 1.19
C ALA A 233 7.50 -29.75 2.54
N ARG A 234 8.58 -29.33 3.19
CA ARG A 234 9.00 -29.79 4.52
C ARG A 234 8.59 -28.80 5.59
#